data_4161971d0059799c85e5b0f1f969de96
#
_entry.id   4161971d0059799c85e5b0f1f969de96
#
_cell.length_a   1.000
_cell.length_b   1.000
_cell.length_c   1.000
_cell.angle_alpha   90.00
_cell.angle_beta   90.00
_cell.angle_gamma   90.00
#
_symmetry.space_group_name_H-M   'P 1'
#
loop_
_entity.id
_entity.type
_entity.pdbx_description
1 polymer ?
#
loop_
_entity_poly.entity_id
_entity_poly.type
_entity_poly.pdbx_seq_one_letter_code
_entity_poly.pdbx_strand_id
1 'polypeptide(L)'
;KVIILGFTLKDNLKLMPLNYPVCPASAVSYPSSEDVEALLISDLDSEHPLFIGSLLARDAVKIRIDADNLVSRHVSIFGMSGSGKTVMVRRIMDELLRKKYPMLVLDIHGDYLGFIQKQKKLYPKNEVKLFYPNLSVSSEDKEIIYTLIDKLGNSLTDPQKDFLSSLLEKVKYEGGSLLKYIELLVRKAREFAKDPAKFSKSVRPASMYVVVRSLGQVVKKLKNMEQTNFRHRQKMSKLKFEELPDAATEPEKIINKGQLSILYLKGYENLPASAIVSILLENLFKHRQEVEEEIPPFLTIIEEAHNFIPSRSEDKDNLPSVETIRKLISEGR
;
A
#
# COMPACT_ATOMS: atom_id res chain seq x y z
N LYS A 1 -36.70 -0.67 -29.66
CA LYS A 1 -35.44 -0.80 -30.46
C LYS A 1 -34.54 -1.76 -29.74
N VAL A 2 -34.14 -2.84 -30.38
CA VAL A 2 -33.23 -3.87 -29.82
C VAL A 2 -31.86 -3.64 -30.46
N ILE A 3 -30.81 -3.66 -29.63
CA ILE A 3 -29.42 -3.63 -30.10
C ILE A 3 -28.86 -5.04 -29.93
N ILE A 4 -28.37 -5.61 -31.00
CA ILE A 4 -27.73 -6.94 -30.99
C ILE A 4 -26.26 -6.74 -30.67
N LEU A 5 -25.81 -7.31 -29.55
CA LEU A 5 -24.43 -7.19 -29.10
C LEU A 5 -23.50 -8.26 -29.72
N GLY A 6 -24.06 -9.44 -30.07
CA GLY A 6 -23.29 -10.53 -30.62
C GLY A 6 -24.05 -11.86 -30.47
N PHE A 7 -23.32 -12.97 -30.59
CA PHE A 7 -23.85 -14.32 -30.38
C PHE A 7 -22.86 -15.18 -29.58
N THR A 8 -23.35 -16.23 -28.96
CA THR A 8 -22.55 -17.23 -28.26
C THR A 8 -22.71 -18.58 -28.90
N LEU A 9 -21.69 -19.41 -28.92
CA LEU A 9 -21.75 -20.81 -29.31
C LEU A 9 -22.14 -21.67 -28.09
N LYS A 10 -22.85 -22.78 -28.29
CA LYS A 10 -23.30 -23.67 -27.20
C LYS A 10 -22.12 -24.19 -26.36
N ASP A 11 -20.98 -24.43 -26.99
CA ASP A 11 -19.82 -25.00 -26.33
C ASP A 11 -18.81 -23.90 -25.83
N ASN A 12 -19.08 -22.67 -26.20
CA ASN A 12 -18.24 -21.53 -25.78
C ASN A 12 -19.13 -20.29 -25.63
N LEU A 13 -19.47 -19.97 -24.39
CA LEU A 13 -20.36 -18.86 -24.04
C LEU A 13 -19.73 -17.47 -24.22
N LYS A 14 -18.52 -17.38 -24.79
CA LYS A 14 -17.88 -16.13 -25.11
C LYS A 14 -18.69 -15.36 -26.17
N LEU A 15 -19.00 -14.11 -25.88
CA LEU A 15 -19.71 -13.22 -26.80
C LEU A 15 -18.84 -12.94 -28.02
N MET A 16 -19.35 -13.30 -29.20
CA MET A 16 -18.69 -13.07 -30.50
C MET A 16 -19.45 -12.02 -31.28
N PRO A 17 -18.76 -11.18 -32.07
CA PRO A 17 -19.43 -10.19 -32.90
C PRO A 17 -20.30 -10.85 -33.96
N LEU A 18 -21.51 -10.32 -34.20
CA LEU A 18 -22.41 -10.82 -35.19
C LEU A 18 -21.95 -10.43 -36.59
N ASN A 19 -21.62 -11.40 -37.42
CA ASN A 19 -21.15 -11.20 -38.81
C ASN A 19 -22.27 -11.27 -39.86
N TYR A 20 -23.48 -11.58 -39.46
CA TYR A 20 -24.65 -11.69 -40.35
C TYR A 20 -25.92 -11.21 -39.64
N PRO A 21 -26.91 -10.68 -40.35
CA PRO A 21 -28.14 -10.19 -39.76
C PRO A 21 -28.96 -11.33 -39.16
N VAL A 22 -29.70 -11.03 -38.09
CA VAL A 22 -30.68 -11.93 -37.52
C VAL A 22 -31.87 -12.12 -38.52
N CYS A 23 -32.32 -13.34 -38.68
CA CYS A 23 -33.45 -13.61 -39.56
C CYS A 23 -34.72 -12.86 -39.14
N PRO A 24 -35.46 -12.27 -40.07
CA PRO A 24 -36.77 -11.69 -39.78
C PRO A 24 -37.67 -12.68 -39.05
N ALA A 25 -38.48 -12.19 -38.11
CA ALA A 25 -39.41 -12.96 -37.30
C ALA A 25 -38.75 -14.01 -36.35
N SER A 26 -37.44 -13.88 -36.05
CA SER A 26 -36.81 -14.66 -35.00
C SER A 26 -37.46 -14.36 -33.65
N ALA A 27 -37.72 -15.45 -32.88
CA ALA A 27 -38.29 -15.30 -31.55
C ALA A 27 -37.35 -14.58 -30.61
N VAL A 28 -37.88 -13.71 -29.77
CA VAL A 28 -37.12 -13.00 -28.72
C VAL A 28 -37.66 -13.47 -27.37
N SER A 29 -36.78 -13.91 -26.50
CA SER A 29 -37.13 -14.35 -25.15
C SER A 29 -36.21 -13.68 -24.14
N TYR A 30 -36.64 -13.63 -22.87
CA TYR A 30 -35.73 -13.27 -21.77
C TYR A 30 -34.77 -14.44 -21.52
N PRO A 31 -33.46 -14.20 -21.40
CA PRO A 31 -32.51 -15.25 -21.08
C PRO A 31 -32.75 -15.79 -19.66
N SER A 32 -32.39 -17.04 -19.40
CA SER A 32 -32.38 -17.60 -18.05
C SER A 32 -31.32 -16.89 -17.17
N SER A 33 -31.37 -17.09 -15.86
CA SER A 33 -30.34 -16.53 -14.97
C SER A 33 -28.99 -17.20 -15.21
N GLU A 34 -29.00 -18.49 -15.53
CA GLU A 34 -27.80 -19.27 -15.87
C GLU A 34 -27.15 -18.75 -17.15
N ASP A 35 -27.94 -18.45 -18.20
CA ASP A 35 -27.42 -17.88 -19.45
C ASP A 35 -26.78 -16.51 -19.21
N VAL A 36 -27.36 -15.69 -18.32
CA VAL A 36 -26.82 -14.36 -17.97
C VAL A 36 -25.57 -14.50 -17.14
N GLU A 37 -25.51 -15.42 -16.17
CA GLU A 37 -24.28 -15.70 -15.41
C GLU A 37 -23.16 -16.14 -16.35
N ALA A 38 -23.43 -17.09 -17.22
CA ALA A 38 -22.47 -17.62 -18.19
C ALA A 38 -21.94 -16.55 -19.16
N LEU A 39 -22.78 -15.59 -19.54
CA LEU A 39 -22.38 -14.49 -20.41
C LEU A 39 -21.54 -13.41 -19.71
N LEU A 40 -21.84 -13.11 -18.44
CA LEU A 40 -21.20 -12.04 -17.69
C LEU A 40 -19.93 -12.47 -16.96
N ILE A 41 -19.83 -13.78 -16.64
CA ILE A 41 -18.74 -14.31 -15.83
C ILE A 41 -17.93 -15.24 -16.71
N SER A 42 -16.79 -14.74 -17.21
CA SER A 42 -15.88 -15.50 -18.08
C SER A 42 -15.21 -16.69 -17.40
N ASP A 43 -15.12 -16.67 -16.06
CA ASP A 43 -14.40 -17.66 -15.26
C ASP A 43 -15.34 -18.38 -14.28
N LEU A 44 -16.43 -18.96 -14.81
CA LEU A 44 -17.40 -19.71 -14.00
C LEU A 44 -16.77 -20.92 -13.29
N ASP A 45 -15.74 -21.51 -13.89
CA ASP A 45 -15.01 -22.68 -13.41
C ASP A 45 -13.81 -22.33 -12.51
N SER A 46 -13.72 -21.08 -12.03
CA SER A 46 -12.66 -20.68 -11.09
C SER A 46 -12.66 -21.57 -9.84
N GLU A 47 -11.49 -22.06 -9.46
CA GLU A 47 -11.31 -22.81 -8.20
C GLU A 47 -11.49 -21.91 -6.98
N HIS A 48 -11.26 -20.59 -7.13
CA HIS A 48 -11.31 -19.61 -6.04
C HIS A 48 -12.27 -18.43 -6.32
N PRO A 49 -13.58 -18.69 -6.60
CA PRO A 49 -14.54 -17.61 -6.89
C PRO A 49 -14.80 -16.75 -5.66
N LEU A 50 -14.76 -15.43 -5.82
CA LEU A 50 -15.16 -14.42 -4.82
C LEU A 50 -16.55 -13.92 -5.19
N PHE A 51 -17.52 -14.08 -4.32
CA PHE A 51 -18.85 -13.51 -4.51
C PHE A 51 -18.88 -12.04 -4.12
N ILE A 52 -19.05 -11.15 -5.11
CA ILE A 52 -19.01 -9.70 -4.91
C ILE A 52 -20.38 -9.05 -4.83
N GLY A 53 -21.41 -9.68 -5.37
CA GLY A 53 -22.78 -9.15 -5.35
C GLY A 53 -23.71 -9.89 -6.29
N SER A 54 -24.86 -9.31 -6.53
CA SER A 54 -25.87 -9.80 -7.49
C SER A 54 -26.13 -8.74 -8.56
N LEU A 55 -26.61 -9.17 -9.72
CA LEU A 55 -26.97 -8.25 -10.79
C LEU A 55 -28.19 -7.40 -10.36
N LEU A 56 -28.11 -6.11 -10.60
CA LEU A 56 -29.25 -5.20 -10.37
C LEU A 56 -30.47 -5.68 -11.15
N ALA A 57 -31.61 -5.73 -10.51
CA ALA A 57 -32.89 -6.23 -11.05
C ALA A 57 -32.94 -7.75 -11.35
N ARG A 58 -31.88 -8.51 -11.02
CA ARG A 58 -31.87 -9.98 -11.11
C ARG A 58 -31.03 -10.58 -9.98
N ASP A 59 -31.56 -10.62 -8.76
CA ASP A 59 -30.85 -11.12 -7.57
C ASP A 59 -30.40 -12.58 -7.66
N ALA A 60 -31.04 -13.38 -8.53
CA ALA A 60 -30.65 -14.74 -8.79
C ALA A 60 -29.29 -14.85 -9.50
N VAL A 61 -28.90 -13.83 -10.31
CA VAL A 61 -27.62 -13.80 -11.02
C VAL A 61 -26.55 -13.32 -10.07
N LYS A 62 -25.62 -14.21 -9.71
CA LYS A 62 -24.53 -13.94 -8.75
C LYS A 62 -23.28 -13.54 -9.50
N ILE A 63 -22.76 -12.34 -9.19
CA ILE A 63 -21.52 -11.83 -9.77
C ILE A 63 -20.34 -12.32 -8.94
N ARG A 64 -19.42 -12.98 -9.62
CA ARG A 64 -18.19 -13.55 -9.03
C ARG A 64 -16.99 -13.06 -9.81
N ILE A 65 -15.85 -12.97 -9.14
CA ILE A 65 -14.54 -12.71 -9.73
C ILE A 65 -13.58 -13.77 -9.22
N ASP A 66 -12.57 -14.09 -9.98
CA ASP A 66 -11.55 -15.03 -9.55
C ASP A 66 -10.57 -14.39 -8.58
N ALA A 67 -10.24 -15.06 -7.46
CA ALA A 67 -9.35 -14.56 -6.43
C ALA A 67 -7.91 -14.45 -6.93
N ASP A 68 -7.43 -15.45 -7.68
CA ASP A 68 -6.05 -15.47 -8.16
C ASP A 68 -5.82 -14.38 -9.20
N ASN A 69 -6.79 -14.18 -10.10
CA ASN A 69 -6.78 -13.06 -11.02
C ASN A 69 -6.82 -11.70 -10.32
N LEU A 70 -7.56 -11.58 -9.21
CA LEU A 70 -7.60 -10.34 -8.43
C LEU A 70 -6.28 -10.06 -7.74
N VAL A 71 -5.66 -11.07 -7.13
CA VAL A 71 -4.41 -10.92 -6.36
C VAL A 71 -3.19 -10.77 -7.27
N SER A 72 -3.21 -11.40 -8.45
CA SER A 72 -2.11 -11.31 -9.43
C SER A 72 -2.17 -10.07 -10.32
N ARG A 73 -3.22 -9.26 -10.23
CA ARG A 73 -3.42 -8.06 -11.08
C ARG A 73 -3.76 -6.84 -10.26
N HIS A 74 -3.83 -5.69 -10.94
CA HIS A 74 -4.21 -4.42 -10.33
C HIS A 74 -5.69 -4.12 -10.60
N VAL A 75 -6.42 -3.74 -9.56
CA VAL A 75 -7.83 -3.38 -9.64
C VAL A 75 -8.03 -1.99 -9.10
N SER A 76 -8.79 -1.16 -9.81
CA SER A 76 -9.19 0.16 -9.37
C SER A 76 -10.70 0.24 -9.19
N ILE A 77 -11.15 0.73 -8.04
CA ILE A 77 -12.58 0.91 -7.73
C ILE A 77 -12.88 2.40 -7.70
N PHE A 78 -13.62 2.86 -8.70
CA PHE A 78 -14.02 4.26 -8.85
C PHE A 78 -15.48 4.47 -8.46
N GLY A 79 -15.77 5.64 -7.92
CA GLY A 79 -17.14 6.05 -7.61
C GLY A 79 -17.16 7.33 -6.79
N MET A 80 -18.28 8.01 -6.78
CA MET A 80 -18.52 9.20 -5.96
C MET A 80 -18.56 8.85 -4.47
N SER A 81 -18.43 9.85 -3.60
CA SER A 81 -18.64 9.65 -2.16
C SER A 81 -20.04 9.10 -1.93
N GLY A 82 -20.17 8.10 -1.06
CA GLY A 82 -21.44 7.41 -0.77
C GLY A 82 -21.89 6.38 -1.81
N SER A 83 -21.16 6.15 -2.92
CA SER A 83 -21.51 5.16 -3.95
C SER A 83 -21.28 3.69 -3.53
N GLY A 84 -20.72 3.45 -2.34
CA GLY A 84 -20.46 2.11 -1.83
C GLY A 84 -19.06 1.55 -2.09
N LYS A 85 -18.08 2.37 -2.53
CA LYS A 85 -16.68 1.92 -2.75
C LYS A 85 -16.13 1.10 -1.58
N THR A 86 -16.13 1.67 -0.37
CA THR A 86 -15.61 1.00 0.83
C THR A 86 -16.44 -0.25 1.20
N VAL A 87 -17.74 -0.28 0.88
CA VAL A 87 -18.58 -1.48 1.06
C VAL A 87 -18.12 -2.59 0.13
N MET A 88 -17.86 -2.26 -1.14
CA MET A 88 -17.34 -3.21 -2.13
C MET A 88 -15.97 -3.76 -1.73
N VAL A 89 -15.05 -2.87 -1.33
CA VAL A 89 -13.72 -3.29 -0.84
C VAL A 89 -13.85 -4.25 0.34
N ARG A 90 -14.68 -3.91 1.34
CA ARG A 90 -14.93 -4.78 2.50
C ARG A 90 -15.53 -6.12 2.12
N ARG A 91 -16.36 -6.16 1.09
CA ARG A 91 -16.93 -7.43 0.57
C ARG A 91 -15.84 -8.29 -0.05
N ILE A 92 -14.95 -7.71 -0.87
CA ILE A 92 -13.78 -8.42 -1.43
C ILE A 92 -12.88 -8.94 -0.31
N MET A 93 -12.57 -8.10 0.68
CA MET A 93 -11.76 -8.49 1.84
C MET A 93 -12.39 -9.66 2.62
N ASP A 94 -13.71 -9.65 2.83
CA ASP A 94 -14.43 -10.71 3.52
C ASP A 94 -14.29 -12.04 2.78
N GLU A 95 -14.47 -12.04 1.48
CA GLU A 95 -14.32 -13.24 0.63
C GLU A 95 -12.86 -13.75 0.61
N LEU A 96 -11.86 -12.85 0.50
CA LEU A 96 -10.45 -13.21 0.53
C LEU A 96 -10.03 -13.80 1.89
N LEU A 97 -10.53 -13.23 3.00
CA LEU A 97 -10.27 -13.77 4.35
C LEU A 97 -10.84 -15.17 4.54
N ARG A 98 -12.03 -15.46 3.97
CA ARG A 98 -12.60 -16.83 3.98
C ARG A 98 -11.69 -17.83 3.30
N LYS A 99 -11.00 -17.41 2.25
CA LYS A 99 -10.06 -18.22 1.46
C LYS A 99 -8.61 -18.15 1.94
N LYS A 100 -8.36 -17.42 3.05
CA LYS A 100 -7.04 -17.24 3.68
C LYS A 100 -5.99 -16.56 2.80
N TYR A 101 -6.42 -15.67 1.90
CA TYR A 101 -5.48 -14.79 1.19
C TYR A 101 -4.98 -13.70 2.13
N PRO A 102 -3.67 -13.45 2.16
CA PRO A 102 -3.11 -12.37 2.97
C PRO A 102 -3.40 -11.01 2.35
N MET A 103 -3.63 -10.02 3.22
CA MET A 103 -3.91 -8.65 2.78
C MET A 103 -3.20 -7.62 3.63
N LEU A 104 -2.72 -6.56 2.97
CA LEU A 104 -2.21 -5.35 3.59
C LEU A 104 -3.13 -4.18 3.24
N VAL A 105 -3.65 -3.48 4.24
CA VAL A 105 -4.51 -2.31 4.05
C VAL A 105 -3.81 -1.06 4.55
N LEU A 106 -3.74 -0.02 3.72
CA LEU A 106 -3.26 1.30 4.07
C LEU A 106 -4.49 2.17 4.39
N ASP A 107 -4.79 2.34 5.69
CA ASP A 107 -6.02 2.96 6.20
C ASP A 107 -5.78 4.39 6.68
N ILE A 108 -6.06 5.37 5.81
CA ILE A 108 -5.89 6.80 6.11
C ILE A 108 -7.01 7.36 7.00
N HIS A 109 -8.23 6.84 6.86
CA HIS A 109 -9.39 7.40 7.54
C HIS A 109 -9.78 6.66 8.82
N GLY A 110 -9.26 5.43 9.01
CA GLY A 110 -9.63 4.55 10.12
C GLY A 110 -10.98 3.86 9.89
N ASP A 111 -11.38 3.69 8.64
CA ASP A 111 -12.67 3.13 8.26
C ASP A 111 -12.74 1.62 8.47
N TYR A 112 -11.60 0.95 8.55
CA TYR A 112 -11.55 -0.51 8.72
C TYR A 112 -11.60 -0.99 10.16
N LEU A 113 -11.51 -0.12 11.16
CA LEU A 113 -11.55 -0.53 12.59
C LEU A 113 -12.84 -1.26 12.96
N GLY A 114 -13.99 -0.79 12.46
CA GLY A 114 -15.28 -1.45 12.68
C GLY A 114 -15.37 -2.82 11.96
N PHE A 115 -14.79 -2.93 10.77
CA PHE A 115 -14.69 -4.17 10.02
C PHE A 115 -13.89 -5.22 10.80
N ILE A 116 -12.74 -4.84 11.39
CA ILE A 116 -11.89 -5.73 12.19
C ILE A 116 -12.66 -6.35 13.37
N GLN A 117 -13.42 -5.56 14.12
CA GLN A 117 -14.17 -6.05 15.25
C GLN A 117 -15.19 -7.12 14.85
N LYS A 118 -15.82 -6.95 13.68
CA LYS A 118 -16.73 -7.92 13.10
C LYS A 118 -15.99 -9.18 12.64
N GLN A 119 -14.84 -9.03 11.97
CA GLN A 119 -14.07 -10.15 11.43
C GLN A 119 -13.50 -11.04 12.52
N LYS A 120 -12.98 -10.49 13.62
CA LYS A 120 -12.51 -11.27 14.78
C LYS A 120 -13.58 -12.18 15.38
N LYS A 121 -14.86 -11.80 15.28
CA LYS A 121 -16.00 -12.63 15.71
C LYS A 121 -16.35 -13.72 14.69
N LEU A 122 -16.30 -13.39 13.40
CA LEU A 122 -16.72 -14.31 12.33
C LEU A 122 -15.61 -15.30 11.95
N TYR A 123 -14.37 -14.89 12.00
CA TYR A 123 -13.19 -15.68 11.60
C TYR A 123 -12.13 -15.70 12.69
N PRO A 124 -12.39 -16.39 13.81
CA PRO A 124 -11.46 -16.39 14.96
C PRO A 124 -10.10 -17.05 14.65
N LYS A 125 -10.02 -17.83 13.55
CA LYS A 125 -8.79 -18.47 13.07
C LYS A 125 -7.93 -17.57 12.17
N ASN A 126 -8.47 -16.44 11.70
CA ASN A 126 -7.72 -15.51 10.89
C ASN A 126 -7.02 -14.50 11.80
N GLU A 127 -5.77 -14.24 11.50
CA GLU A 127 -5.01 -13.25 12.23
C GLU A 127 -5.29 -11.85 11.69
N VAL A 128 -5.66 -10.94 12.59
CA VAL A 128 -5.87 -9.53 12.24
C VAL A 128 -4.92 -8.68 13.07
N LYS A 129 -3.96 -8.07 12.41
CA LYS A 129 -2.95 -7.19 13.03
C LYS A 129 -3.19 -5.74 12.66
N LEU A 130 -3.06 -4.88 13.66
CA LEU A 130 -3.14 -3.44 13.53
C LEU A 130 -1.77 -2.85 13.80
N PHE A 131 -1.23 -2.17 12.81
CA PHE A 131 0.06 -1.53 12.93
C PHE A 131 -0.08 -0.01 12.97
N TYR A 132 0.67 0.63 13.85
CA TYR A 132 0.97 2.05 13.72
C TYR A 132 2.34 2.24 13.04
N PRO A 133 2.52 3.34 12.31
CA PRO A 133 3.76 3.61 11.62
C PRO A 133 4.96 3.63 12.56
N ASN A 134 5.95 2.82 12.26
CA ASN A 134 7.29 2.89 12.83
C ASN A 134 8.30 2.65 11.72
N LEU A 135 9.47 3.25 11.83
CA LEU A 135 10.58 3.00 10.93
C LEU A 135 11.78 2.61 11.76
N SER A 136 12.15 1.34 11.65
CA SER A 136 13.42 0.83 12.13
C SER A 136 14.42 0.87 10.97
N VAL A 137 15.64 1.28 11.24
CA VAL A 137 16.72 1.36 10.24
C VAL A 137 18.05 1.01 10.88
N SER A 138 18.96 0.54 10.05
CA SER A 138 20.37 0.36 10.39
C SER A 138 21.27 1.31 9.58
N SER A 139 22.55 1.36 9.89
CA SER A 139 23.51 2.14 9.06
C SER A 139 23.73 1.54 7.67
N GLU A 140 23.19 0.35 7.39
CA GLU A 140 23.25 -0.30 6.08
C GLU A 140 22.14 0.21 5.16
N ASP A 141 21.03 0.73 5.73
CA ASP A 141 19.88 1.29 5.02
C ASP A 141 20.14 2.71 4.46
N LYS A 142 21.34 2.96 3.92
CA LYS A 142 21.77 4.29 3.50
C LYS A 142 20.85 4.95 2.47
N GLU A 143 20.37 4.19 1.50
CA GLU A 143 19.47 4.67 0.44
C GLU A 143 18.12 5.13 1.00
N ILE A 144 17.56 4.34 1.92
CA ILE A 144 16.30 4.68 2.60
C ILE A 144 16.47 5.97 3.39
N ILE A 145 17.55 6.06 4.17
CA ILE A 145 17.85 7.23 4.98
C ILE A 145 18.08 8.46 4.11
N TYR A 146 18.81 8.31 3.02
CA TYR A 146 19.05 9.36 2.05
C TYR A 146 17.74 9.85 1.44
N THR A 147 16.91 8.94 0.98
CA THR A 147 15.57 9.23 0.42
C THR A 147 14.68 9.94 1.45
N LEU A 148 14.67 9.47 2.69
CA LEU A 148 13.91 10.12 3.76
C LEU A 148 14.39 11.55 4.04
N ILE A 149 15.70 11.77 4.08
CA ILE A 149 16.26 13.10 4.31
C ILE A 149 15.95 14.04 3.15
N ASP A 150 16.06 13.56 1.92
CA ASP A 150 15.73 14.32 0.72
C ASP A 150 14.23 14.68 0.66
N LYS A 151 13.36 13.72 0.95
CA LYS A 151 11.90 13.91 0.86
C LYS A 151 11.29 14.58 2.10
N LEU A 152 11.77 14.30 3.30
CA LEU A 152 11.25 14.89 4.54
C LEU A 152 12.01 16.16 4.96
N GLY A 153 13.21 16.36 4.48
CA GLY A 153 14.04 17.53 4.75
C GLY A 153 13.88 18.64 3.72
N ASN A 154 14.95 19.37 3.51
CA ASN A 154 15.08 20.31 2.38
C ASN A 154 15.83 19.61 1.24
N SER A 155 15.51 19.98 0.01
CA SER A 155 16.30 19.56 -1.15
C SER A 155 17.76 19.97 -0.99
N LEU A 156 18.67 19.03 -1.17
CA LEU A 156 20.11 19.22 -0.98
C LEU A 156 20.82 19.39 -2.32
N THR A 157 21.76 20.33 -2.37
CA THR A 157 22.70 20.48 -3.51
C THR A 157 23.77 19.40 -3.48
N ASP A 158 24.48 19.17 -4.60
CA ASP A 158 25.49 18.10 -4.69
C ASP A 158 26.56 18.15 -3.58
N PRO A 159 27.16 19.30 -3.22
CA PRO A 159 28.11 19.36 -2.10
C PRO A 159 27.50 19.03 -0.73
N GLN A 160 26.18 19.24 -0.57
CA GLN A 160 25.46 18.88 0.65
C GLN A 160 25.14 17.39 0.67
N LYS A 161 24.83 16.82 -0.49
CA LYS A 161 24.65 15.38 -0.69
C LYS A 161 25.94 14.61 -0.41
N ASP A 162 27.07 15.09 -0.90
CA ASP A 162 28.39 14.50 -0.63
C ASP A 162 28.73 14.51 0.87
N PHE A 163 28.42 15.62 1.55
CA PHE A 163 28.59 15.67 3.00
C PHE A 163 27.68 14.67 3.71
N LEU A 164 26.41 14.57 3.34
CA LEU A 164 25.47 13.63 3.93
C LEU A 164 25.92 12.19 3.70
N SER A 165 26.31 11.83 2.48
CA SER A 165 26.83 10.50 2.14
C SER A 165 28.04 10.13 3.02
N SER A 166 29.02 11.03 3.10
CA SER A 166 30.19 10.82 3.95
C SER A 166 29.85 10.76 5.45
N LEU A 167 28.81 11.50 5.88
CA LEU A 167 28.31 11.42 7.25
C LEU A 167 27.71 10.05 7.56
N LEU A 168 26.90 9.51 6.65
CA LEU A 168 26.29 8.17 6.77
C LEU A 168 27.34 7.06 6.81
N GLU A 169 28.45 7.24 6.10
CA GLU A 169 29.57 6.28 6.13
C GLU A 169 30.32 6.29 7.46
N LYS A 170 30.50 7.46 8.05
CA LYS A 170 31.27 7.64 9.30
C LYS A 170 30.46 7.30 10.55
N VAL A 171 29.15 7.44 10.50
CA VAL A 171 28.27 7.24 11.67
C VAL A 171 27.62 5.86 11.60
N LYS A 172 28.20 4.92 12.33
CA LYS A 172 27.65 3.57 12.47
C LYS A 172 26.45 3.56 13.41
N TYR A 173 25.45 2.74 13.08
CA TYR A 173 24.24 2.51 13.88
C TYR A 173 23.84 1.05 13.74
N GLU A 174 23.79 0.33 14.84
CA GLU A 174 23.55 -1.12 14.83
C GLU A 174 22.10 -1.51 14.55
N GLY A 175 21.20 -0.53 14.53
CA GLY A 175 19.79 -0.71 14.24
C GLY A 175 18.86 -0.16 15.33
N GLY A 176 17.60 0.05 14.99
CA GLY A 176 16.55 0.55 15.87
C GLY A 176 15.79 1.73 15.28
N SER A 177 15.19 2.56 16.13
CA SER A 177 14.34 3.68 15.70
C SER A 177 15.06 4.67 14.79
N LEU A 178 14.48 4.93 13.62
CA LEU A 178 14.94 5.96 12.70
C LEU A 178 15.13 7.31 13.39
N LEU A 179 14.21 7.71 14.27
CA LEU A 179 14.33 8.98 15.00
C LEU A 179 15.65 9.07 15.77
N LYS A 180 16.01 8.02 16.53
CA LYS A 180 17.27 7.99 17.29
C LYS A 180 18.49 8.07 16.37
N TYR A 181 18.43 7.39 15.22
CA TYR A 181 19.53 7.48 14.26
C TYR A 181 19.67 8.88 13.66
N ILE A 182 18.58 9.50 13.22
CA ILE A 182 18.63 10.87 12.69
C ILE A 182 19.07 11.87 13.77
N GLU A 183 18.68 11.72 15.03
CA GLU A 183 19.18 12.55 16.13
C GLU A 183 20.70 12.38 16.34
N LEU A 184 21.21 11.15 16.20
CA LEU A 184 22.65 10.88 16.22
C LEU A 184 23.37 11.58 15.05
N LEU A 185 22.81 11.49 13.84
CA LEU A 185 23.34 12.18 12.65
C LEU A 185 23.36 13.71 12.85
N VAL A 186 22.28 14.30 13.39
CA VAL A 186 22.23 15.74 13.72
C VAL A 186 23.37 16.14 14.68
N ARG A 187 23.57 15.34 15.73
CA ARG A 187 24.63 15.61 16.72
C ARG A 187 26.00 15.54 16.06
N LYS A 188 26.27 14.50 15.29
CA LYS A 188 27.56 14.32 14.60
C LYS A 188 27.80 15.37 13.52
N ALA A 189 26.79 15.70 12.71
CA ALA A 189 26.89 16.77 11.73
C ALA A 189 27.21 18.13 12.38
N ARG A 190 26.63 18.44 13.55
CA ARG A 190 26.95 19.66 14.31
C ARG A 190 28.37 19.66 14.84
N GLU A 191 28.89 18.54 15.34
CA GLU A 191 30.27 18.40 15.78
C GLU A 191 31.23 18.70 14.62
N PHE A 192 31.01 18.13 13.45
CA PHE A 192 31.82 18.35 12.25
C PHE A 192 31.68 19.77 11.69
N ALA A 193 30.47 20.36 11.73
CA ALA A 193 30.30 21.76 11.29
C ALA A 193 31.02 22.77 12.16
N LYS A 194 31.22 22.48 13.47
CA LYS A 194 32.01 23.32 14.38
C LYS A 194 33.53 23.19 14.18
N ASP A 195 33.98 21.99 13.78
CA ASP A 195 35.39 21.71 13.52
C ASP A 195 35.54 20.94 12.21
N PRO A 196 35.43 21.61 11.05
CA PRO A 196 35.45 20.99 9.74
C PRO A 196 36.74 20.19 9.45
N ALA A 197 37.83 20.53 10.08
CA ALA A 197 39.10 19.83 9.91
C ALA A 197 39.04 18.37 10.37
N LYS A 198 38.16 18.07 11.33
CA LYS A 198 37.92 16.69 11.79
C LYS A 198 37.16 15.83 10.78
N PHE A 199 36.48 16.46 9.83
CA PHE A 199 35.67 15.74 8.83
C PHE A 199 36.39 15.63 7.48
N SER A 200 36.59 16.75 6.81
CA SER A 200 37.28 16.90 5.53
C SER A 200 37.57 18.35 5.22
N LYS A 201 38.72 18.61 4.61
CA LYS A 201 39.08 19.97 4.17
C LYS A 201 38.32 20.43 2.92
N SER A 202 37.66 19.49 2.21
CA SER A 202 36.97 19.77 0.94
C SER A 202 35.54 20.31 1.10
N VAL A 203 34.90 20.07 2.25
CA VAL A 203 33.50 20.45 2.48
C VAL A 203 33.41 21.78 3.19
N ARG A 204 32.68 22.73 2.60
CA ARG A 204 32.48 24.07 3.19
C ARG A 204 31.58 23.98 4.44
N PRO A 205 31.90 24.67 5.55
CA PRO A 205 31.07 24.70 6.77
C PRO A 205 29.60 25.07 6.51
N ALA A 206 29.38 26.03 5.59
CA ALA A 206 28.02 26.43 5.21
C ALA A 206 27.17 25.25 4.69
N SER A 207 27.73 24.35 3.87
CA SER A 207 27.05 23.14 3.37
C SER A 207 26.71 22.17 4.51
N MET A 208 27.60 22.03 5.49
CA MET A 208 27.35 21.18 6.68
C MET A 208 26.15 21.70 7.50
N TYR A 209 26.09 23.04 7.73
CA TYR A 209 24.97 23.65 8.47
C TYR A 209 23.61 23.48 7.76
N VAL A 210 23.58 23.50 6.43
CA VAL A 210 22.34 23.24 5.68
C VAL A 210 21.88 21.80 5.91
N VAL A 211 22.78 20.82 5.87
CA VAL A 211 22.45 19.42 6.17
C VAL A 211 21.98 19.26 7.62
N VAL A 212 22.64 19.91 8.60
CA VAL A 212 22.17 19.91 9.99
C VAL A 212 20.73 20.44 10.10
N ARG A 213 20.40 21.49 9.35
CA ARG A 213 19.04 22.07 9.34
C ARG A 213 18.03 21.11 8.70
N SER A 214 18.39 20.48 7.57
CA SER A 214 17.56 19.49 6.89
C SER A 214 17.26 18.28 7.81
N LEU A 215 18.29 17.69 8.41
CA LEU A 215 18.15 16.63 9.41
C LEU A 215 17.27 17.04 10.59
N GLY A 216 17.40 18.29 11.07
CA GLY A 216 16.58 18.85 12.14
C GLY A 216 15.09 18.92 11.78
N GLN A 217 14.75 19.18 10.51
CA GLN A 217 13.36 19.15 10.04
C GLN A 217 12.82 17.72 10.01
N VAL A 218 13.63 16.75 9.56
CA VAL A 218 13.25 15.33 9.59
C VAL A 218 12.98 14.90 11.04
N VAL A 219 13.85 15.24 12.00
CA VAL A 219 13.63 14.95 13.43
C VAL A 219 12.29 15.53 13.91
N LYS A 220 11.96 16.77 13.54
CA LYS A 220 10.68 17.38 13.94
C LYS A 220 9.47 16.58 13.41
N LYS A 221 9.50 16.17 12.13
CA LYS A 221 8.42 15.37 11.52
C LYS A 221 8.29 13.99 12.18
N LEU A 222 9.40 13.33 12.45
CA LEU A 222 9.42 12.03 13.12
C LEU A 222 8.89 12.11 14.56
N LYS A 223 9.23 13.19 15.30
CA LYS A 223 8.68 13.44 16.66
C LYS A 223 7.16 13.65 16.63
N ASN A 224 6.64 14.39 15.66
CA ASN A 224 5.21 14.56 15.49
C ASN A 224 4.52 13.20 15.23
N MET A 225 5.16 12.34 14.44
CA MET A 225 4.66 10.99 14.19
C MET A 225 4.62 10.14 15.47
N GLU A 226 5.68 10.14 16.28
CA GLU A 226 5.69 9.42 17.56
C GLU A 226 4.64 9.95 18.55
N GLN A 227 4.41 11.26 18.59
CA GLN A 227 3.32 11.83 19.39
C GLN A 227 1.94 11.37 18.92
N THR A 228 1.74 11.22 17.60
CA THR A 228 0.52 10.69 17.03
C THR A 228 0.35 9.22 17.40
N ASN A 229 1.41 8.40 17.31
CA ASN A 229 1.44 7.01 17.79
C ASN A 229 1.02 6.92 19.26
N PHE A 230 1.58 7.78 20.12
CA PHE A 230 1.26 7.80 21.53
C PHE A 230 -0.22 8.12 21.79
N ARG A 231 -0.77 9.13 21.09
CA ARG A 231 -2.19 9.50 21.20
C ARG A 231 -3.11 8.34 20.76
N HIS A 232 -2.76 7.63 19.69
CA HIS A 232 -3.55 6.49 19.22
C HIS A 232 -3.51 5.33 20.22
N ARG A 233 -2.35 5.01 20.78
CA ARG A 233 -2.24 3.99 21.84
C ARG A 233 -3.12 4.30 23.04
N GLN A 234 -3.17 5.55 23.48
CA GLN A 234 -4.03 5.95 24.61
C GLN A 234 -5.52 5.90 24.26
N LYS A 235 -5.92 6.51 23.13
CA LYS A 235 -7.33 6.61 22.75
C LYS A 235 -7.96 5.28 22.35
N MET A 236 -7.16 4.37 21.83
CA MET A 236 -7.61 3.08 21.30
C MET A 236 -7.06 1.90 22.10
N SER A 237 -6.91 2.06 23.41
CA SER A 237 -6.39 1.01 24.30
C SER A 237 -7.15 -0.32 24.25
N LYS A 238 -8.42 -0.31 23.80
CA LYS A 238 -9.22 -1.52 23.55
C LYS A 238 -8.83 -2.27 22.28
N LEU A 239 -8.10 -1.63 21.37
CA LEU A 239 -7.57 -2.23 20.15
C LEU A 239 -6.09 -2.47 20.34
N LYS A 240 -5.65 -3.70 20.08
CA LYS A 240 -4.25 -4.06 20.20
C LYS A 240 -3.51 -3.58 18.95
N PHE A 241 -2.84 -2.45 19.07
CA PHE A 241 -1.92 -1.93 18.04
C PHE A 241 -0.51 -2.41 18.34
N GLU A 242 0.19 -2.80 17.30
CA GLU A 242 1.60 -3.18 17.33
C GLU A 242 2.44 -2.15 16.55
N GLU A 243 3.72 -2.07 16.83
CA GLU A 243 4.65 -1.32 15.99
C GLU A 243 4.76 -2.03 14.64
N LEU A 244 4.83 -1.26 13.55
CA LEU A 244 5.06 -1.83 12.23
C LEU A 244 6.44 -2.50 12.25
N PRO A 245 6.51 -3.82 12.01
CA PRO A 245 7.78 -4.52 11.93
C PRO A 245 8.64 -4.02 10.77
N ASP A 246 9.91 -4.30 10.82
CA ASP A 246 10.81 -4.05 9.70
C ASP A 246 10.49 -5.01 8.55
N ALA A 247 10.01 -4.46 7.44
CA ALA A 247 9.60 -5.25 6.28
C ALA A 247 10.79 -5.88 5.53
N ALA A 248 12.01 -5.40 5.75
CA ALA A 248 13.21 -6.00 5.16
C ALA A 248 13.70 -7.24 5.92
N THR A 249 13.47 -7.29 7.24
CA THR A 249 13.98 -8.36 8.11
C THR A 249 12.89 -9.24 8.72
N GLU A 250 11.65 -8.77 8.77
CA GLU A 250 10.53 -9.46 9.41
C GLU A 250 9.23 -9.39 8.55
N PRO A 251 9.31 -9.64 7.23
CA PRO A 251 8.18 -9.48 6.31
C PRO A 251 7.01 -10.42 6.67
N GLU A 252 7.28 -11.60 7.22
CA GLU A 252 6.29 -12.59 7.64
C GLU A 252 5.43 -12.12 8.82
N LYS A 253 5.90 -11.15 9.58
CA LYS A 253 5.07 -10.52 10.63
C LYS A 253 4.01 -9.59 10.05
N ILE A 254 4.24 -9.07 8.84
CA ILE A 254 3.33 -8.19 8.12
C ILE A 254 2.44 -8.99 7.17
N ILE A 255 3.03 -9.93 6.43
CA ILE A 255 2.35 -10.75 5.43
C ILE A 255 2.45 -12.23 5.81
N ASN A 256 1.32 -12.84 6.15
CA ASN A 256 1.24 -14.27 6.41
C ASN A 256 -0.10 -14.84 5.93
N LYS A 257 -0.15 -16.12 5.64
CA LYS A 257 -1.35 -16.80 5.13
C LYS A 257 -2.54 -16.61 6.06
N GLY A 258 -3.64 -16.09 5.54
CA GLY A 258 -4.86 -15.79 6.30
C GLY A 258 -4.75 -14.57 7.22
N GLN A 259 -3.69 -13.77 7.10
CA GLN A 259 -3.49 -12.56 7.88
C GLN A 259 -4.07 -11.33 7.16
N LEU A 260 -4.77 -10.51 7.91
CA LEU A 260 -5.17 -9.16 7.53
C LEU A 260 -4.31 -8.16 8.33
N SER A 261 -3.40 -7.51 7.65
CA SER A 261 -2.56 -6.46 8.22
C SER A 261 -3.09 -5.08 7.85
N ILE A 262 -3.27 -4.20 8.82
CA ILE A 262 -3.76 -2.85 8.59
C ILE A 262 -2.75 -1.87 9.15
N LEU A 263 -2.17 -1.06 8.27
CA LEU A 263 -1.37 0.08 8.64
C LEU A 263 -2.30 1.29 8.84
N TYR A 264 -2.45 1.70 10.08
CA TYR A 264 -3.33 2.78 10.48
C TYR A 264 -2.64 4.13 10.34
N LEU A 265 -3.09 4.93 9.38
CA LEU A 265 -2.44 6.20 8.99
C LEU A 265 -3.26 7.45 9.36
N LYS A 266 -4.38 7.30 10.06
CA LYS A 266 -5.25 8.43 10.42
C LYS A 266 -4.53 9.42 11.34
N GLY A 267 -4.54 10.69 10.93
CA GLY A 267 -3.97 11.79 11.71
C GLY A 267 -2.46 11.97 11.54
N TYR A 268 -1.85 11.25 10.62
CA TYR A 268 -0.46 11.51 10.21
C TYR A 268 -0.43 12.54 9.07
N GLU A 269 0.64 13.33 9.02
CA GLU A 269 0.90 14.23 7.90
C GLU A 269 1.15 13.42 6.62
N ASN A 270 0.68 13.91 5.47
CA ASN A 270 0.76 13.17 4.20
C ASN A 270 2.18 12.76 3.80
N LEU A 271 3.15 13.65 3.97
CA LEU A 271 4.52 13.38 3.53
C LEU A 271 5.21 12.29 4.37
N PRO A 272 5.19 12.30 5.72
CA PRO A 272 5.66 11.17 6.53
C PRO A 272 4.91 9.86 6.24
N ALA A 273 3.58 9.90 6.10
CA ALA A 273 2.79 8.72 5.78
C ALA A 273 3.19 8.11 4.43
N SER A 274 3.36 8.96 3.41
CA SER A 274 3.83 8.56 2.07
C SER A 274 5.22 7.94 2.11
N ALA A 275 6.15 8.51 2.90
CA ALA A 275 7.50 7.95 3.04
C ALA A 275 7.48 6.55 3.69
N ILE A 276 6.67 6.35 4.73
CA ILE A 276 6.51 5.06 5.38
C ILE A 276 5.92 4.02 4.42
N VAL A 277 4.88 4.41 3.70
CA VAL A 277 4.24 3.54 2.70
C VAL A 277 5.22 3.16 1.60
N SER A 278 6.02 4.12 1.12
CA SER A 278 7.06 3.87 0.11
C SER A 278 8.05 2.81 0.58
N ILE A 279 8.63 3.00 1.77
CA ILE A 279 9.63 2.08 2.34
C ILE A 279 9.02 0.71 2.60
N LEU A 280 7.83 0.66 3.21
CA LEU A 280 7.14 -0.59 3.49
C LEU A 280 6.91 -1.42 2.22
N LEU A 281 6.33 -0.79 1.20
CA LEU A 281 6.00 -1.47 -0.05
C LEU A 281 7.25 -1.86 -0.83
N GLU A 282 8.28 -1.02 -0.86
CA GLU A 282 9.55 -1.31 -1.53
C GLU A 282 10.27 -2.49 -0.89
N ASN A 283 10.35 -2.52 0.44
CA ASN A 283 10.99 -3.62 1.17
C ASN A 283 10.22 -4.94 1.01
N LEU A 284 8.87 -4.92 1.10
CA LEU A 284 8.06 -6.12 0.85
C LEU A 284 8.22 -6.63 -0.58
N PHE A 285 8.25 -5.73 -1.56
CA PHE A 285 8.43 -6.09 -2.96
C PHE A 285 9.82 -6.67 -3.23
N LYS A 286 10.87 -6.00 -2.75
CA LYS A 286 12.25 -6.48 -2.86
C LYS A 286 12.42 -7.85 -2.21
N HIS A 287 11.92 -8.01 -0.99
CA HIS A 287 11.99 -9.28 -0.26
C HIS A 287 11.32 -10.41 -1.05
N ARG A 288 10.13 -10.14 -1.63
CA ARG A 288 9.45 -11.14 -2.44
C ARG A 288 10.18 -11.48 -3.75
N GLN A 289 10.92 -10.54 -4.34
CA GLN A 289 11.76 -10.81 -5.52
C GLN A 289 13.00 -11.64 -5.17
N GLU A 290 13.58 -11.43 -3.99
CA GLU A 290 14.80 -12.09 -3.56
C GLU A 290 14.53 -13.48 -2.95
N VAL A 291 13.39 -13.66 -2.28
CA VAL A 291 13.01 -14.87 -1.53
C VAL A 291 11.54 -15.22 -1.79
N GLU A 292 11.27 -15.80 -2.96
CA GLU A 292 9.89 -16.05 -3.45
C GLU A 292 8.98 -16.80 -2.49
N GLU A 293 9.54 -17.74 -1.70
CA GLU A 293 8.74 -18.65 -0.85
C GLU A 293 8.54 -18.15 0.58
N GLU A 294 9.21 -17.11 1.03
CA GLU A 294 9.16 -16.68 2.43
C GLU A 294 7.84 -15.99 2.79
N ILE A 295 7.31 -15.16 1.90
CA ILE A 295 5.98 -14.59 2.07
C ILE A 295 5.05 -14.95 0.89
N PRO A 296 3.78 -15.30 1.15
CA PRO A 296 2.83 -15.63 0.08
C PRO A 296 2.46 -14.39 -0.76
N PRO A 297 1.93 -14.59 -1.99
CA PRO A 297 1.28 -13.51 -2.74
C PRO A 297 0.20 -12.85 -1.89
N PHE A 298 0.12 -11.52 -1.92
CA PHE A 298 -0.80 -10.76 -1.08
C PHE A 298 -1.41 -9.58 -1.83
N LEU A 299 -2.60 -9.17 -1.41
CA LEU A 299 -3.28 -8.01 -1.94
C LEU A 299 -2.97 -6.78 -1.09
N THR A 300 -2.44 -5.73 -1.71
CA THR A 300 -2.33 -4.41 -1.05
C THR A 300 -3.55 -3.56 -1.41
N ILE A 301 -4.26 -3.09 -0.39
CA ILE A 301 -5.42 -2.22 -0.53
C ILE A 301 -5.02 -0.80 -0.10
N ILE A 302 -5.07 0.12 -1.04
CA ILE A 302 -4.74 1.53 -0.81
C ILE A 302 -6.04 2.33 -0.82
N GLU A 303 -6.50 2.72 0.36
CA GLU A 303 -7.69 3.55 0.48
C GLU A 303 -7.34 5.01 0.17
N GLU A 304 -8.27 5.69 -0.52
CA GLU A 304 -8.09 7.08 -0.97
C GLU A 304 -6.72 7.27 -1.65
N ALA A 305 -6.45 6.45 -2.66
CA ALA A 305 -5.15 6.36 -3.35
C ALA A 305 -4.59 7.72 -3.81
N HIS A 306 -5.45 8.73 -4.00
CA HIS A 306 -5.02 10.09 -4.36
C HIS A 306 -4.12 10.76 -3.29
N ASN A 307 -4.15 10.28 -2.04
CA ASN A 307 -3.23 10.75 -1.00
C ASN A 307 -1.80 10.24 -1.18
N PHE A 308 -1.62 9.14 -1.92
CA PHE A 308 -0.33 8.51 -2.20
C PHE A 308 0.11 8.67 -3.65
N ILE A 309 -0.86 8.81 -4.58
CA ILE A 309 -0.64 8.97 -6.02
C ILE A 309 -1.52 10.14 -6.49
N PRO A 310 -1.14 11.40 -6.23
CA PRO A 310 -1.90 12.57 -6.68
C PRO A 310 -1.88 12.68 -8.22
N SER A 311 -2.87 13.40 -8.76
CA SER A 311 -2.89 13.70 -10.20
C SER A 311 -1.75 14.64 -10.58
N ARG A 312 -1.26 14.55 -11.84
CA ARG A 312 -0.12 15.34 -12.36
C ARG A 312 -0.31 16.86 -12.31
N SER A 313 -1.52 17.35 -12.06
CA SER A 313 -1.85 18.80 -12.05
C SER A 313 -1.59 19.49 -10.71
N GLU A 314 -1.21 18.77 -9.68
CA GLU A 314 -0.93 19.34 -8.37
C GLU A 314 0.57 19.22 -8.05
N ASP A 315 1.16 20.22 -7.38
CA ASP A 315 2.57 20.24 -6.91
C ASP A 315 2.95 19.08 -5.93
N LYS A 316 2.12 18.05 -5.87
CA LYS A 316 2.26 16.86 -5.02
C LYS A 316 3.03 15.71 -5.68
N ASP A 317 3.59 15.90 -6.89
CA ASP A 317 4.40 14.89 -7.58
C ASP A 317 5.68 14.46 -6.81
N ASN A 318 5.94 15.13 -5.67
CA ASN A 318 7.10 14.86 -4.82
C ASN A 318 6.84 13.91 -3.64
N LEU A 319 5.69 13.21 -3.61
CA LEU A 319 5.45 12.22 -2.55
C LEU A 319 6.28 10.94 -2.80
N PRO A 320 7.03 10.44 -1.80
CA PRO A 320 7.85 9.24 -1.93
C PRO A 320 7.11 8.02 -2.48
N SER A 321 5.85 7.83 -2.08
CA SER A 321 5.02 6.69 -2.51
C SER A 321 4.70 6.66 -4.00
N VAL A 322 4.78 7.80 -4.72
CA VAL A 322 4.40 7.87 -6.13
C VAL A 322 5.27 6.96 -6.99
N GLU A 323 6.58 7.06 -6.85
CA GLU A 323 7.53 6.25 -7.61
C GLU A 323 7.42 4.76 -7.25
N THR A 324 7.36 4.46 -5.94
CA THR A 324 7.23 3.08 -5.46
C THR A 324 5.96 2.41 -5.97
N ILE A 325 4.80 3.09 -5.85
CA ILE A 325 3.53 2.50 -6.30
C ILE A 325 3.50 2.38 -7.82
N ARG A 326 4.04 3.35 -8.58
CA ARG A 326 4.19 3.22 -10.04
C ARG A 326 5.04 2.02 -10.42
N LYS A 327 6.16 1.80 -9.74
CA LYS A 327 7.03 0.62 -9.95
C LYS A 327 6.26 -0.67 -9.66
N LEU A 328 5.56 -0.76 -8.55
CA LEU A 328 4.74 -1.91 -8.20
C LEU A 328 3.65 -2.20 -9.24
N ILE A 329 2.99 -1.18 -9.77
CA ILE A 329 1.97 -1.34 -10.82
C ILE A 329 2.60 -1.84 -12.14
N SER A 330 3.83 -1.47 -12.44
CA SER A 330 4.49 -1.90 -13.68
C SER A 330 5.17 -3.27 -13.58
N GLU A 331 5.69 -3.63 -12.42
CA GLU A 331 6.56 -4.81 -12.20
C GLU A 331 5.96 -5.85 -11.25
N GLY A 332 5.01 -5.46 -10.39
CA GLY A 332 4.38 -6.31 -9.38
C GLY A 332 3.29 -7.20 -9.97
N ARG A 333 3.69 -8.32 -10.59
CA ARG A 333 2.79 -9.36 -11.10
C ARG A 333 3.00 -10.67 -10.35
#